data_6afa91e74e1524d858c52c6c522dc03a
#
_entry.id   6afa91e74e1524d858c52c6c522dc03a
#
_cell.length_a   1.000
_cell.length_b   1.000
_cell.length_c   1.000
_cell.angle_alpha   90.00
_cell.angle_beta   90.00
_cell.angle_gamma   90.00
#
_symmetry.space_group_name_H-M   'P 1'
#
loop_
_entity.id
_entity.type
_entity.pdbx_description
1 polymer ?
#
loop_
_entity_poly.entity_id
_entity_poly.type
_entity_poly.pdbx_seq_one_letter_code
_entity_poly.pdbx_strand_id
1 'polypeptide(L)'
;SAVMNTKGRKDNVTLSGRAVILDRSGHIVTNIYAGGQGSELMKGALLRSGSLILSGMEPKGGNSRQGILLKVDKSGRVIYQYKNAGSGYCDQFEVLGNTTEYICAAFSGDKEKEQTTVVRLDDKGKPYYVTVIPAKRFIVTGMNANINDGSVIVTGNSSTDGGIIYKIRPEGDIVFAKTLIPA
;
A
#
# COMPACT_ATOMS: atom_id res chain seq x y z
N SER A 1 -13.53 7.09 9.83
CA SER A 1 -13.26 7.32 8.40
C SER A 1 -12.07 8.24 8.24
N ALA A 2 -11.14 7.88 7.41
CA ALA A 2 -10.00 8.73 7.06
C ALA A 2 -10.35 9.50 5.79
N VAL A 3 -10.22 10.80 5.82
CA VAL A 3 -10.42 11.67 4.65
C VAL A 3 -9.06 12.16 4.21
N MET A 4 -8.72 11.90 2.95
CA MET A 4 -7.53 12.47 2.33
C MET A 4 -7.87 13.76 1.62
N ASN A 5 -7.05 14.77 1.80
CA ASN A 5 -7.16 16.01 1.07
C ASN A 5 -5.85 16.37 0.39
N THR A 6 -5.95 16.73 -0.86
CA THR A 6 -4.84 17.11 -1.73
C THR A 6 -5.03 18.52 -2.24
N LYS A 7 -3.91 19.18 -2.48
CA LYS A 7 -3.69 20.44 -3.17
C LYS A 7 -3.83 21.72 -2.34
N GLY A 8 -2.69 22.32 -2.15
CA GLY A 8 -2.53 23.63 -1.59
C GLY A 8 -1.54 24.52 -2.33
N ARG A 9 -1.54 25.73 -2.01
CA ARG A 9 -0.97 26.94 -2.57
C ARG A 9 0.56 26.91 -2.79
N LYS A 10 0.98 27.67 -3.79
CA LYS A 10 2.37 28.06 -4.08
C LYS A 10 2.86 29.08 -3.04
N ASP A 11 3.41 28.64 -1.95
CA ASP A 11 4.28 29.42 -1.09
C ASP A 11 5.13 28.41 -0.31
N ASN A 12 6.32 28.10 -0.72
CA ASN A 12 7.39 27.32 -0.06
C ASN A 12 6.97 26.30 1.04
N VAL A 13 5.78 25.74 0.95
CA VAL A 13 5.25 24.76 1.88
C VAL A 13 5.77 23.40 1.45
N THR A 14 6.57 22.81 2.28
CA THR A 14 7.02 21.42 2.16
C THR A 14 5.77 20.52 2.22
N LEU A 15 5.25 20.10 1.07
CA LEU A 15 4.09 19.24 1.00
C LEU A 15 4.53 17.81 1.37
N SER A 16 4.17 17.36 2.55
CA SER A 16 4.20 15.96 2.96
C SER A 16 2.79 15.37 2.88
N GLY A 17 2.70 14.05 2.73
CA GLY A 17 1.40 13.38 2.79
C GLY A 17 0.72 13.67 4.14
N ARG A 18 -0.57 14.02 4.12
CA ARG A 18 -1.34 14.32 5.32
C ARG A 18 -2.49 13.33 5.47
N ALA A 19 -2.62 12.74 6.65
CA ALA A 19 -3.80 12.02 7.08
C ALA A 19 -4.42 12.73 8.30
N VAL A 20 -5.74 12.69 8.39
CA VAL A 20 -6.50 13.32 9.47
C VAL A 20 -7.39 12.26 10.11
N ILE A 21 -7.30 12.13 11.43
CA ILE A 21 -8.24 11.31 12.20
C ILE A 21 -9.32 12.23 12.74
N LEU A 22 -10.56 11.87 12.46
CA LEU A 22 -11.75 12.54 12.98
C LEU A 22 -12.44 11.67 14.00
N ASP A 23 -13.03 12.27 15.02
CA ASP A 23 -13.98 11.63 15.91
C ASP A 23 -15.33 11.40 15.22
N ARG A 24 -16.30 10.81 15.94
CA ARG A 24 -17.65 10.55 15.43
C ARG A 24 -18.43 11.84 15.13
N SER A 25 -18.04 12.96 15.73
CA SER A 25 -18.65 14.26 15.54
C SER A 25 -17.99 15.07 14.42
N GLY A 26 -16.94 14.53 13.80
CA GLY A 26 -16.19 15.18 12.71
C GLY A 26 -15.08 16.12 13.18
N HIS A 27 -14.79 16.20 14.48
CA HIS A 27 -13.67 17.01 14.99
C HIS A 27 -12.34 16.30 14.72
N ILE A 28 -11.33 17.10 14.42
CA ILE A 28 -9.96 16.60 14.21
C ILE A 28 -9.37 16.17 15.54
N VAL A 29 -9.12 14.86 15.66
CA VAL A 29 -8.42 14.26 16.81
C VAL A 29 -6.92 14.37 16.61
N THR A 30 -6.44 14.03 15.42
CA THR A 30 -4.99 14.01 15.12
C THR A 30 -4.75 14.36 13.66
N ASN A 31 -3.70 15.15 13.43
CA ASN A 31 -3.11 15.36 12.10
C ASN A 31 -1.80 14.58 12.03
N ILE A 32 -1.67 13.77 10.99
CA ILE A 32 -0.48 12.97 10.72
C ILE A 32 0.15 13.52 9.44
N TYR A 33 1.42 13.90 9.54
CA TYR A 33 2.24 14.25 8.40
C TYR A 33 3.25 13.13 8.20
N ALA A 34 3.18 12.43 7.09
CA ALA A 34 3.98 11.25 6.85
C ALA A 34 4.57 11.24 5.44
N GLY A 35 5.73 10.58 5.31
CA GLY A 35 6.52 10.62 4.09
C GLY A 35 7.39 11.87 3.99
N GLY A 36 8.25 11.92 2.95
CA GLY A 36 9.07 13.08 2.63
C GLY A 36 8.30 14.18 1.89
N GLN A 37 9.00 15.26 1.55
CA GLN A 37 8.47 16.32 0.70
C GLN A 37 7.95 15.75 -0.63
N GLY A 38 6.73 16.13 -1.02
CA GLY A 38 6.08 15.66 -2.24
C GLY A 38 5.45 14.26 -2.13
N SER A 39 5.37 13.69 -0.93
CA SER A 39 4.66 12.43 -0.71
C SER A 39 3.16 12.59 -0.86
N GLU A 40 2.52 11.55 -1.38
CA GLU A 40 1.07 11.44 -1.52
C GLU A 40 0.59 10.19 -0.78
N LEU A 41 -0.37 10.35 0.13
CA LEU A 41 -1.03 9.23 0.81
C LEU A 41 -2.34 8.91 0.07
N MET A 42 -2.55 7.64 -0.23
CA MET A 42 -3.65 7.18 -1.09
C MET A 42 -4.71 6.39 -0.32
N LYS A 43 -4.29 5.56 0.62
CA LYS A 43 -5.20 4.70 1.40
C LYS A 43 -4.75 4.65 2.86
N GLY A 44 -5.71 4.52 3.76
CA GLY A 44 -5.45 4.37 5.18
C GLY A 44 -6.42 3.40 5.84
N ALA A 45 -5.96 2.68 6.85
CA ALA A 45 -6.77 1.82 7.70
C ALA A 45 -6.39 1.97 9.17
N LEU A 46 -7.40 2.05 10.03
CA LEU A 46 -7.23 2.04 11.47
C LEU A 46 -7.15 0.59 11.94
N LEU A 47 -6.11 0.26 12.67
CA LEU A 47 -5.88 -1.03 13.27
C LEU A 47 -6.62 -1.13 14.63
N ARG A 48 -6.84 -2.36 15.11
CA ARG A 48 -7.42 -2.59 16.44
C ARG A 48 -6.57 -2.04 17.57
N SER A 49 -5.25 -2.01 17.38
CA SER A 49 -4.29 -1.39 18.31
C SER A 49 -4.44 0.13 18.46
N GLY A 50 -5.24 0.76 17.61
CA GLY A 50 -5.33 2.22 17.48
C GLY A 50 -4.24 2.83 16.62
N SER A 51 -3.33 2.03 16.08
CA SER A 51 -2.37 2.46 15.07
C SER A 51 -3.02 2.58 13.70
N LEU A 52 -2.39 3.32 12.79
CA LEU A 52 -2.83 3.47 11.39
C LEU A 52 -1.81 2.85 10.46
N ILE A 53 -2.31 2.21 9.40
CA ILE A 53 -1.53 1.93 8.21
C ILE A 53 -1.91 2.95 7.15
N LEU A 54 -0.90 3.54 6.54
CA LEU A 54 -1.04 4.51 5.46
C LEU A 54 -0.21 4.04 4.27
N SER A 55 -0.78 4.05 3.09
CA SER A 55 -0.08 3.72 1.85
C SER A 55 -0.10 4.87 0.86
N GLY A 56 0.87 4.87 -0.04
CA GLY A 56 0.97 5.91 -1.04
C GLY A 56 2.29 5.88 -1.80
N MET A 57 2.81 7.04 -2.11
CA MET A 57 4.07 7.22 -2.82
C MET A 57 4.84 8.45 -2.34
N GLU A 58 6.16 8.41 -2.54
CA GLU A 58 7.05 9.55 -2.31
C GLU A 58 8.01 9.74 -3.48
N PRO A 59 8.60 10.93 -3.64
CA PRO A 59 9.64 11.16 -4.64
C PRO A 59 10.85 10.27 -4.40
N LYS A 60 11.37 9.67 -5.48
CA LYS A 60 12.59 8.82 -5.46
C LYS A 60 13.80 9.53 -6.08
N GLY A 61 13.60 10.68 -6.72
CA GLY A 61 14.58 11.44 -7.46
C GLY A 61 14.20 11.63 -8.92
N GLY A 62 14.52 12.77 -9.49
CA GLY A 62 14.01 13.18 -10.80
C GLY A 62 12.48 13.16 -10.83
N ASN A 63 11.90 12.58 -11.89
CA ASN A 63 10.45 12.42 -12.02
C ASN A 63 9.95 11.05 -11.54
N SER A 64 10.81 10.26 -10.87
CA SER A 64 10.43 8.93 -10.37
C SER A 64 9.82 9.02 -8.98
N ARG A 65 8.87 8.12 -8.70
CA ARG A 65 8.23 7.94 -7.39
C ARG A 65 8.43 6.51 -6.90
N GLN A 66 8.41 6.30 -5.61
CA GLN A 66 8.42 4.97 -5.01
C GLN A 66 7.24 4.78 -4.10
N GLY A 67 6.68 3.58 -4.09
CA GLY A 67 5.60 3.20 -3.20
C GLY A 67 6.08 3.15 -1.76
N ILE A 68 5.25 3.67 -0.84
CA ILE A 68 5.49 3.66 0.60
C ILE A 68 4.33 3.03 1.34
N LEU A 69 4.66 2.34 2.43
CA LEU A 69 3.71 1.88 3.44
C LEU A 69 4.23 2.31 4.82
N LEU A 70 3.36 2.94 5.58
CA LEU A 70 3.69 3.51 6.88
C LEU A 70 2.79 2.89 7.95
N LYS A 71 3.36 2.53 9.10
CA LYS A 71 2.61 2.31 10.33
C LYS A 71 2.87 3.48 11.27
N VAL A 72 1.80 4.10 11.75
CA VAL A 72 1.89 5.21 12.69
C VAL A 72 1.07 4.89 13.95
N ASP A 73 1.53 5.32 15.10
CA ASP A 73 0.82 5.16 16.35
C ASP A 73 -0.34 6.17 16.47
N LYS A 74 -1.14 6.03 17.53
CA LYS A 74 -2.28 6.91 17.80
C LYS A 74 -1.91 8.38 18.02
N SER A 75 -0.63 8.68 18.30
CA SER A 75 -0.12 10.04 18.44
C SER A 75 0.37 10.63 17.11
N GLY A 76 0.38 9.84 16.03
CA GLY A 76 0.87 10.23 14.71
C GLY A 76 2.36 9.99 14.50
N ARG A 77 3.05 9.34 15.45
CA ARG A 77 4.47 9.01 15.31
C ARG A 77 4.63 7.79 14.42
N VAL A 78 5.55 7.86 13.45
CA VAL A 78 5.90 6.73 12.57
C VAL A 78 6.57 5.63 13.40
N ILE A 79 5.96 4.43 13.39
CA ILE A 79 6.51 3.21 14.01
C ILE A 79 7.51 2.59 13.04
N TYR A 80 7.10 2.42 11.77
CA TYR A 80 7.98 2.00 10.70
C TYR A 80 7.52 2.57 9.34
N GLN A 81 8.44 2.58 8.40
CA GLN A 81 8.19 2.87 6.99
C GLN A 81 8.82 1.79 6.13
N TYR A 82 8.02 1.15 5.28
CA TYR A 82 8.52 0.30 4.21
C TYR A 82 8.51 1.07 2.89
N LYS A 83 9.59 0.97 2.13
CA LYS A 83 9.75 1.58 0.81
C LYS A 83 10.00 0.49 -0.21
N ASN A 84 9.21 0.45 -1.28
CA ASN A 84 9.48 -0.46 -2.38
C ASN A 84 10.76 -0.06 -3.12
N ALA A 85 11.57 -1.04 -3.51
CA ALA A 85 12.82 -0.76 -4.23
C ALA A 85 12.58 -0.20 -5.65
N GLY A 86 11.49 -0.62 -6.31
CA GLY A 86 11.07 -0.13 -7.62
C GLY A 86 10.44 1.26 -7.57
N SER A 87 10.22 1.87 -8.73
CA SER A 87 9.35 3.04 -8.85
C SER A 87 7.89 2.57 -8.87
N GLY A 88 6.98 3.47 -8.49
CA GLY A 88 5.55 3.19 -8.49
C GLY A 88 4.86 3.68 -7.23
N TYR A 89 3.79 3.03 -6.86
CA TYR A 89 2.94 3.42 -5.74
C TYR A 89 2.38 2.21 -5.01
N CYS A 90 2.04 2.39 -3.73
CA CYS A 90 1.31 1.40 -2.94
C CYS A 90 -0.16 1.83 -2.87
N ASP A 91 -1.00 1.20 -3.67
CA ASP A 91 -2.42 1.50 -3.78
C ASP A 91 -3.32 0.53 -3.02
N GLN A 92 -2.84 -0.68 -2.80
CA GLN A 92 -3.60 -1.72 -2.10
C GLN A 92 -2.81 -2.32 -0.94
N PHE A 93 -3.49 -2.52 0.17
CA PHE A 93 -2.99 -3.31 1.29
C PHE A 93 -4.14 -3.94 2.07
N GLU A 94 -3.84 -5.05 2.74
CA GLU A 94 -4.72 -5.78 3.65
C GLU A 94 -4.01 -6.07 4.97
N VAL A 95 -4.77 -6.03 6.05
CA VAL A 95 -4.28 -6.36 7.39
C VAL A 95 -4.74 -7.76 7.76
N LEU A 96 -3.77 -8.61 8.08
CA LEU A 96 -3.99 -9.99 8.49
C LEU A 96 -3.76 -10.16 9.98
N GLY A 97 -4.55 -11.02 10.59
CA GLY A 97 -4.36 -11.45 11.97
C GLY A 97 -5.16 -10.66 12.99
N ASN A 98 -5.48 -11.36 14.08
CA ASN A 98 -6.26 -10.80 15.19
C ASN A 98 -5.38 -10.36 16.36
N THR A 99 -4.26 -11.07 16.59
CA THR A 99 -3.33 -10.83 17.70
C THR A 99 -1.99 -10.29 17.23
N THR A 100 -1.47 -10.81 16.13
CA THR A 100 -0.27 -10.31 15.47
C THR A 100 -0.67 -9.74 14.12
N GLU A 101 -0.50 -8.44 13.94
CA GLU A 101 -0.91 -7.75 12.72
C GLU A 101 0.18 -7.92 11.66
N TYR A 102 -0.12 -8.70 10.63
CA TYR A 102 0.68 -8.75 9.39
C TYR A 102 0.03 -7.86 8.34
N ILE A 103 0.83 -7.27 7.48
CA ILE A 103 0.33 -6.43 6.41
C ILE A 103 0.80 -6.99 5.09
N CYS A 104 -0.15 -7.27 4.21
CA CYS A 104 0.13 -7.54 2.82
C CYS A 104 -0.12 -6.27 2.03
N ALA A 105 0.85 -5.84 1.24
CA ALA A 105 0.76 -4.63 0.44
C ALA A 105 1.20 -4.91 -1.00
N ALA A 106 0.50 -4.35 -1.95
CA ALA A 106 0.82 -4.42 -3.36
C ALA A 106 1.39 -3.09 -3.85
N PHE A 107 2.51 -3.16 -4.54
CA PHE A 107 3.23 -2.03 -5.10
C PHE A 107 3.23 -2.15 -6.62
N SER A 108 2.41 -1.35 -7.28
CA SER A 108 2.34 -1.30 -8.74
C SER A 108 3.48 -0.47 -9.31
N GLY A 109 4.15 -0.98 -10.34
CA GLY A 109 5.19 -0.24 -11.08
C GLY A 109 4.59 0.84 -11.98
N ASP A 110 5.26 1.98 -12.12
CA ASP A 110 4.80 3.10 -12.96
C ASP A 110 5.40 3.10 -14.37
N LYS A 111 6.42 2.27 -14.63
CA LYS A 111 7.13 2.17 -15.92
C LYS A 111 7.05 0.77 -16.51
N GLU A 112 7.25 0.68 -17.84
CA GLU A 112 7.17 -0.61 -18.56
C GLU A 112 8.10 -1.71 -18.04
N LYS A 113 9.25 -1.34 -17.51
CA LYS A 113 10.25 -2.28 -17.00
C LYS A 113 10.08 -2.61 -15.52
N GLU A 114 9.16 -1.95 -14.85
CA GLU A 114 8.97 -2.13 -13.43
C GLU A 114 7.86 -3.13 -13.16
N GLN A 115 8.19 -4.06 -12.31
CA GLN A 115 7.31 -5.15 -11.94
C GLN A 115 6.49 -4.77 -10.72
N THR A 116 5.25 -5.18 -10.72
CA THR A 116 4.42 -5.13 -9.54
C THR A 116 4.90 -6.16 -8.53
N THR A 117 5.02 -5.75 -7.28
CA THR A 117 5.42 -6.63 -6.18
C THR A 117 4.33 -6.69 -5.12
N VAL A 118 4.17 -7.87 -4.52
CA VAL A 118 3.35 -8.08 -3.33
C VAL A 118 4.27 -8.44 -2.18
N VAL A 119 4.14 -7.70 -1.09
CA VAL A 119 5.01 -7.84 0.08
C VAL A 119 4.16 -8.17 1.29
N ARG A 120 4.60 -9.14 2.10
CA ARG A 120 4.05 -9.38 3.44
C ARG A 120 5.03 -8.88 4.48
N LEU A 121 4.58 -7.97 5.33
CA LEU A 121 5.37 -7.37 6.40
C LEU A 121 4.91 -7.90 7.77
N ASP A 122 5.86 -8.03 8.70
CA ASP A 122 5.56 -8.24 10.11
C ASP A 122 5.13 -6.94 10.80
N ASP A 123 4.86 -7.01 12.10
CA ASP A 123 4.46 -5.89 12.94
C ASP A 123 5.54 -4.79 13.09
N LYS A 124 6.80 -5.12 12.75
CA LYS A 124 7.96 -4.22 12.75
C LYS A 124 8.30 -3.67 11.36
N GLY A 125 7.53 -4.05 10.34
CA GLY A 125 7.75 -3.62 8.95
C GLY A 125 8.84 -4.41 8.21
N LYS A 126 9.28 -5.55 8.76
CA LYS A 126 10.24 -6.42 8.10
C LYS A 126 9.51 -7.34 7.11
N PRO A 127 9.98 -7.47 5.86
CA PRO A 127 9.35 -8.35 4.91
C PRO A 127 9.57 -9.84 5.25
N TYR A 128 8.48 -10.60 5.26
CA TYR A 128 8.52 -12.06 5.24
C TYR A 128 8.84 -12.57 3.85
N TYR A 129 8.16 -11.99 2.86
CA TYR A 129 8.42 -12.27 1.46
C TYR A 129 8.19 -11.02 0.61
N VAL A 130 8.77 -11.06 -0.58
CA VAL A 130 8.51 -10.13 -1.68
C VAL A 130 8.25 -10.97 -2.92
N THR A 131 7.00 -11.01 -3.38
CA THR A 131 6.59 -11.74 -4.57
C THR A 131 6.48 -10.80 -5.74
N VAL A 132 7.17 -11.13 -6.82
CA VAL A 132 7.09 -10.38 -8.08
C VAL A 132 5.96 -10.96 -8.92
N ILE A 133 5.02 -10.13 -9.34
CA ILE A 133 3.96 -10.50 -10.27
C ILE A 133 4.55 -10.56 -11.70
N PRO A 134 4.44 -11.72 -12.38
CA PRO A 134 5.12 -11.89 -13.68
C PRO A 134 4.47 -11.15 -14.85
N ALA A 135 3.23 -10.66 -14.69
CA ALA A 135 2.53 -9.93 -15.75
C ALA A 135 3.13 -8.54 -15.98
N LYS A 136 3.24 -8.16 -17.25
CA LYS A 136 3.75 -6.84 -17.63
C LYS A 136 2.77 -5.72 -17.27
N ARG A 137 3.30 -4.63 -16.70
CA ARG A 137 2.49 -3.45 -16.33
C ARG A 137 1.20 -3.85 -15.61
N PHE A 138 1.35 -4.71 -14.62
CA PHE A 138 0.21 -5.16 -13.83
C PHE A 138 -0.16 -4.09 -12.81
N ILE A 139 -1.34 -3.50 -12.99
CA ILE A 139 -1.90 -2.54 -12.04
C ILE A 139 -2.88 -3.29 -11.15
N VAL A 140 -2.62 -3.26 -9.85
CA VAL A 140 -3.49 -3.91 -8.86
C VAL A 140 -4.77 -3.10 -8.70
N THR A 141 -5.90 -3.76 -8.90
CA THR A 141 -7.23 -3.15 -8.72
C THR A 141 -7.93 -3.63 -7.45
N GLY A 142 -7.48 -4.75 -6.91
CA GLY A 142 -8.01 -5.28 -5.66
C GLY A 142 -7.07 -6.27 -5.00
N MET A 143 -7.17 -6.34 -3.71
CA MET A 143 -6.46 -7.32 -2.89
C MET A 143 -7.37 -7.78 -1.77
N ASN A 144 -7.31 -9.07 -1.46
CA ASN A 144 -8.01 -9.65 -0.31
C ASN A 144 -7.12 -10.72 0.32
N ALA A 145 -7.05 -10.69 1.61
CA ALA A 145 -6.26 -11.64 2.38
C ALA A 145 -7.17 -12.60 3.15
N ASN A 146 -6.92 -13.89 2.99
CA ASN A 146 -7.64 -14.92 3.74
C ASN A 146 -7.02 -15.07 5.14
N ILE A 147 -7.78 -14.69 6.15
CA ILE A 147 -7.34 -14.74 7.55
C ILE A 147 -7.11 -16.16 8.06
N ASN A 148 -7.75 -17.17 7.46
CA ASN A 148 -7.67 -18.54 7.95
C ASN A 148 -6.37 -19.24 7.53
N ASP A 149 -5.95 -19.04 6.27
CA ASP A 149 -4.76 -19.68 5.70
C ASP A 149 -3.61 -18.70 5.39
N GLY A 150 -3.84 -17.39 5.57
CA GLY A 150 -2.85 -16.36 5.30
C GLY A 150 -2.52 -16.16 3.82
N SER A 151 -3.26 -16.80 2.92
CA SER A 151 -3.11 -16.58 1.48
C SER A 151 -3.66 -15.22 1.07
N VAL A 152 -3.15 -14.70 -0.04
CA VAL A 152 -3.57 -13.42 -0.60
C VAL A 152 -4.06 -13.63 -2.02
N ILE A 153 -5.22 -13.06 -2.34
CA ILE A 153 -5.72 -12.94 -3.70
C ILE A 153 -5.47 -11.51 -4.16
N VAL A 154 -4.84 -11.38 -5.32
CA VAL A 154 -4.56 -10.10 -5.97
C VAL A 154 -5.22 -10.09 -7.33
N THR A 155 -5.99 -9.07 -7.60
CA THR A 155 -6.62 -8.84 -8.90
C THR A 155 -6.08 -7.57 -9.53
N GLY A 156 -5.99 -7.54 -10.82
CA GLY A 156 -5.51 -6.36 -11.53
C GLY A 156 -5.60 -6.52 -13.05
N ASN A 157 -5.10 -5.51 -13.72
CA ASN A 157 -5.05 -5.46 -15.17
C ASN A 157 -3.60 -5.42 -15.65
N SER A 158 -3.28 -6.31 -16.58
CA SER A 158 -2.03 -6.30 -17.36
C SER A 158 -2.25 -5.57 -18.67
N SER A 159 -1.24 -4.87 -19.14
CA SER A 159 -1.30 -4.23 -20.45
C SER A 159 -1.34 -5.21 -21.63
N THR A 160 -0.94 -6.46 -21.42
CA THR A 160 -0.88 -7.50 -22.46
C THR A 160 -1.97 -8.55 -22.33
N ASP A 161 -2.39 -8.87 -21.10
CA ASP A 161 -3.20 -10.06 -20.82
C ASP A 161 -4.60 -9.72 -20.29
N GLY A 162 -4.92 -8.42 -20.13
CA GLY A 162 -6.19 -7.98 -19.56
C GLY A 162 -6.30 -8.23 -18.06
N GLY A 163 -7.49 -8.56 -17.59
CA GLY A 163 -7.75 -8.83 -16.18
C GLY A 163 -7.12 -10.16 -15.72
N ILE A 164 -6.38 -10.14 -14.62
CA ILE A 164 -5.74 -11.36 -14.07
C ILE A 164 -6.01 -11.44 -12.57
N ILE A 165 -6.21 -12.68 -12.10
CA ILE A 165 -6.28 -13.03 -10.68
C ILE A 165 -5.06 -13.88 -10.32
N TYR A 166 -4.36 -13.51 -9.26
CA TYR A 166 -3.28 -14.29 -8.65
C TYR A 166 -3.69 -14.74 -7.25
N LYS A 167 -3.34 -15.98 -6.88
CA LYS A 167 -3.34 -16.43 -5.49
C LYS A 167 -1.90 -16.67 -5.04
N ILE A 168 -1.52 -16.04 -3.93
CA ILE A 168 -0.20 -16.12 -3.32
C ILE A 168 -0.34 -16.84 -1.98
N ARG A 169 0.49 -17.83 -1.72
CA ARG A 169 0.55 -18.55 -0.43
C ARG A 169 1.14 -17.68 0.67
N PRO A 170 0.98 -18.09 1.95
CA PRO A 170 1.60 -17.40 3.08
C PRO A 170 3.12 -17.27 3.00
N GLU A 171 3.77 -18.20 2.29
CA GLU A 171 5.23 -18.22 2.05
C GLU A 171 5.69 -17.31 0.91
N GLY A 172 4.74 -16.81 0.10
CA GLY A 172 5.00 -15.91 -1.02
C GLY A 172 4.93 -16.53 -2.41
N ASP A 173 4.69 -17.85 -2.52
CA ASP A 173 4.61 -18.54 -3.81
C ASP A 173 3.30 -18.24 -4.53
N ILE A 174 3.36 -17.94 -5.83
CA ILE A 174 2.19 -17.87 -6.70
C ILE A 174 1.77 -19.29 -7.03
N VAL A 175 0.58 -19.68 -6.58
CA VAL A 175 0.03 -21.04 -6.82
C VAL A 175 -1.09 -21.06 -7.82
N PHE A 176 -1.60 -19.90 -8.18
CA PHE A 176 -2.67 -19.78 -9.12
C PHE A 176 -2.56 -18.44 -9.86
N ALA A 177 -2.71 -18.51 -11.18
CA ALA A 177 -2.88 -17.34 -12.03
C ALA A 177 -3.96 -17.66 -13.07
N LYS A 178 -4.95 -16.78 -13.21
CA LYS A 178 -6.02 -16.93 -14.20
C LYS A 178 -6.29 -15.59 -14.87
N THR A 179 -6.21 -15.59 -16.19
CA THR A 179 -6.66 -14.46 -17.01
C THR A 179 -8.17 -14.50 -17.11
N LEU A 180 -8.78 -13.35 -16.91
CA LEU A 180 -10.22 -13.15 -17.12
C LEU A 180 -10.38 -12.73 -18.59
N ILE A 181 -10.90 -13.63 -19.42
CA ILE A 181 -11.25 -13.31 -20.79
C ILE A 181 -12.58 -12.54 -20.74
N PRO A 182 -12.68 -11.34 -21.34
CA PRO A 182 -13.98 -10.70 -21.52
C PRO A 182 -14.88 -11.63 -22.34
N ALA A 183 -16.09 -11.84 -21.87
CA ALA A 183 -17.10 -12.59 -22.59
C ALA A 183 -17.50 -11.84 -23.87
#